data_76217900722a155aacb77de2c52945a7
#
_entry.id   76217900722a155aacb77de2c52945a7
#
_cell.length_a   1.000
_cell.length_b   1.000
_cell.length_c   1.000
_cell.angle_alpha   90.00
_cell.angle_beta   90.00
_cell.angle_gamma   90.00
#
_symmetry.space_group_name_H-M   'P 1'
#
loop_
_entity.id
_entity.type
_entity.pdbx_description
1 polymer ?
#
loop_
_entity_poly.entity_id
_entity_poly.type
_entity_poly.pdbx_seq_one_letter_code
_entity_poly.pdbx_strand_id
1 'polypeptide(L)'
;MFLLGQFLRAGRLRIDALRQLYRQSLAENKSEARGLRLLRHWLSPSQRAQFDDLGYFEVVGCDSGRRYRIYCGSAMNVYEMDHAGCLNLGRCFMPVGNLVAGDVMLAQKIALEKNECSALAVAKGFPLNRELRRPPLLVRRRRPF
;
A
#
# COMPACT_ATOMS: atom_id res chain seq x y z
N MET A 1 -17.69 -30.08 -20.86
CA MET A 1 -18.17 -29.06 -19.90
C MET A 1 -17.67 -29.24 -18.49
N PHE A 2 -17.26 -30.42 -18.07
CA PHE A 2 -16.74 -30.68 -16.68
C PHE A 2 -15.29 -30.24 -16.40
N LEU A 3 -14.46 -30.10 -17.41
CA LEU A 3 -13.02 -29.81 -17.24
C LEU A 3 -12.70 -28.33 -16.90
N LEU A 4 -13.50 -27.38 -17.41
CA LEU A 4 -13.28 -25.96 -17.12
C LEU A 4 -13.56 -25.58 -15.66
N GLY A 5 -14.55 -26.23 -15.04
CA GLY A 5 -14.91 -25.97 -13.64
C GLY A 5 -13.86 -26.44 -12.65
N GLN A 6 -13.09 -27.46 -12.98
CA GLN A 6 -12.00 -27.97 -12.14
C GLN A 6 -10.78 -27.08 -12.16
N PHE A 7 -10.45 -26.49 -13.33
CA PHE A 7 -9.32 -25.55 -13.44
C PHE A 7 -9.56 -24.23 -12.67
N LEU A 8 -10.78 -23.73 -12.70
CA LEU A 8 -11.15 -22.51 -11.97
C LEU A 8 -11.19 -22.74 -10.45
N ARG A 9 -11.61 -23.92 -10.01
CA ARG A 9 -11.56 -24.31 -8.59
C ARG A 9 -10.13 -24.48 -8.09
N ALA A 10 -9.27 -25.11 -8.87
CA ALA A 10 -7.86 -25.30 -8.53
C ALA A 10 -7.10 -23.96 -8.45
N GLY A 11 -7.41 -23.00 -9.32
CA GLY A 11 -6.83 -21.66 -9.28
C GLY A 11 -7.24 -20.87 -8.04
N ARG A 12 -8.50 -20.91 -7.65
CA ARG A 12 -9.00 -20.26 -6.43
C ARG A 12 -8.39 -20.86 -5.16
N LEU A 13 -8.33 -22.19 -5.09
CA LEU A 13 -7.72 -22.89 -3.94
C LEU A 13 -6.24 -22.54 -3.78
N ARG A 14 -5.49 -22.36 -4.88
CA ARG A 14 -4.09 -21.91 -4.84
C ARG A 14 -3.94 -20.48 -4.33
N ILE A 15 -4.80 -19.58 -4.78
CA ILE A 15 -4.78 -18.19 -4.33
C ILE A 15 -5.16 -18.09 -2.86
N ASP A 16 -6.17 -18.82 -2.42
CA ASP A 16 -6.58 -18.84 -1.02
C ASP A 16 -5.52 -19.48 -0.11
N ALA A 17 -4.87 -20.55 -0.57
CA ALA A 17 -3.75 -21.16 0.14
C ALA A 17 -2.55 -20.21 0.27
N LEU A 18 -2.20 -19.48 -0.80
CA LEU A 18 -1.14 -18.46 -0.76
C LEU A 18 -1.48 -17.31 0.17
N ARG A 19 -2.74 -16.83 0.16
CA ARG A 19 -3.21 -15.80 1.11
C ARG A 19 -3.13 -16.30 2.54
N GLN A 20 -3.48 -17.53 2.77
CA GLN A 20 -3.44 -18.13 4.11
C GLN A 20 -2.02 -18.33 4.60
N LEU A 21 -1.10 -18.80 3.75
CA LEU A 21 0.34 -18.89 4.04
C LEU A 21 0.94 -17.51 4.34
N TYR A 22 0.58 -16.51 3.55
CA TYR A 22 1.03 -15.14 3.77
C TYR A 22 0.53 -14.58 5.11
N ARG A 23 -0.75 -14.79 5.44
CA ARG A 23 -1.32 -14.39 6.75
C ARG A 23 -0.65 -15.13 7.91
N GLN A 24 -0.37 -16.41 7.78
CA GLN A 24 0.33 -17.20 8.79
C GLN A 24 1.77 -16.72 8.96
N SER A 25 2.48 -16.50 7.87
CA SER A 25 3.84 -15.94 7.89
C SER A 25 3.90 -14.57 8.58
N LEU A 26 2.92 -13.70 8.33
CA LEU A 26 2.81 -12.41 9.01
C LEU A 26 2.48 -12.55 10.50
N ALA A 27 1.64 -13.52 10.87
CA ALA A 27 1.26 -13.77 12.26
C ALA A 27 2.40 -14.39 13.07
N GLU A 28 3.21 -15.25 12.44
CA GLU A 28 4.34 -15.93 13.07
C GLU A 28 5.58 -15.03 13.19
N ASN A 29 5.69 -14.01 12.35
CA ASN A 29 6.81 -13.08 12.40
C ASN A 29 6.54 -11.94 13.40
N LYS A 30 7.05 -12.08 14.62
CA LYS A 30 6.87 -11.09 15.70
C LYS A 30 7.37 -9.70 15.33
N SER A 31 8.42 -9.58 14.53
CA SER A 31 8.98 -8.30 14.10
C SER A 31 8.05 -7.58 13.13
N GLU A 32 7.49 -8.29 12.15
CA GLU A 32 6.48 -7.76 11.22
C GLU A 32 5.22 -7.30 11.97
N ALA A 33 4.73 -8.09 12.91
CA ALA A 33 3.55 -7.73 13.71
C ALA A 33 3.81 -6.50 14.59
N ARG A 34 5.01 -6.34 15.14
CA ARG A 34 5.40 -5.14 15.90
C ARG A 34 5.45 -3.91 15.00
N GLY A 35 6.07 -4.01 13.83
CA GLY A 35 6.16 -2.92 12.87
C GLY A 35 4.79 -2.45 12.41
N LEU A 36 3.88 -3.35 12.11
CA LEU A 36 2.50 -3.01 11.73
C LEU A 36 1.71 -2.36 12.89
N ARG A 37 1.89 -2.83 14.12
CA ARG A 37 1.27 -2.20 15.29
C ARG A 37 1.79 -0.80 15.52
N LEU A 38 3.10 -0.58 15.37
CA LEU A 38 3.72 0.74 15.51
C LEU A 38 3.20 1.67 14.41
N LEU A 39 3.18 1.22 13.16
CA LEU A 39 2.60 1.98 12.05
C LEU A 39 1.17 2.41 12.37
N ARG A 40 0.30 1.48 12.75
CA ARG A 40 -1.12 1.77 13.05
C ARG A 40 -1.28 2.77 14.19
N HIS A 41 -0.40 2.74 15.18
CA HIS A 41 -0.40 3.72 16.27
C HIS A 41 -0.13 5.15 15.77
N TRP A 42 0.74 5.30 14.77
CA TRP A 42 1.10 6.58 14.19
C TRP A 42 0.20 7.05 13.04
N LEU A 43 -0.66 6.20 12.51
CA LEU A 43 -1.65 6.59 11.51
C LEU A 43 -2.77 7.42 12.16
N SER A 44 -3.25 8.45 11.43
CA SER A 44 -4.49 9.12 11.81
C SER A 44 -5.68 8.15 11.75
N PRO A 45 -6.82 8.46 12.40
CA PRO A 45 -8.01 7.58 12.32
C PRO A 45 -8.45 7.29 10.89
N SER A 46 -8.41 8.29 9.99
CA SER A 46 -8.76 8.12 8.58
C SER A 46 -7.74 7.27 7.81
N GLN A 47 -6.45 7.49 8.05
CA GLN A 47 -5.38 6.68 7.45
C GLN A 47 -5.45 5.23 7.93
N ARG A 48 -5.75 5.01 9.19
CA ARG A 48 -5.92 3.66 9.76
C ARG A 48 -7.09 2.93 9.12
N ALA A 49 -8.21 3.59 8.94
CA ALA A 49 -9.37 3.02 8.26
C ALA A 49 -9.04 2.67 6.80
N GLN A 50 -8.35 3.54 6.07
CA GLN A 50 -7.88 3.25 4.71
C GLN A 50 -6.98 2.01 4.70
N PHE A 51 -6.00 1.95 5.59
CA PHE A 51 -5.05 0.85 5.64
C PHE A 51 -5.71 -0.49 5.97
N ASP A 52 -6.64 -0.50 6.91
CA ASP A 52 -7.36 -1.71 7.30
C ASP A 52 -8.30 -2.21 6.19
N ASP A 53 -8.97 -1.30 5.49
CA ASP A 53 -9.97 -1.65 4.48
C ASP A 53 -9.36 -1.90 3.09
N LEU A 54 -8.32 -1.13 2.73
CA LEU A 54 -7.81 -1.04 1.35
C LEU A 54 -6.35 -1.50 1.21
N GLY A 55 -5.62 -1.69 2.31
CA GLY A 55 -4.21 -2.07 2.29
C GLY A 55 -3.26 -0.94 1.90
N TYR A 56 -3.71 0.29 1.89
CA TYR A 56 -2.92 1.50 1.71
C TYR A 56 -3.46 2.65 2.56
N PHE A 57 -2.66 3.69 2.71
CA PHE A 57 -3.08 4.96 3.27
C PHE A 57 -2.47 6.12 2.49
N GLU A 58 -3.08 7.29 2.61
CA GLU A 58 -2.64 8.50 1.90
C GLU A 58 -1.99 9.48 2.86
N VAL A 59 -0.97 10.16 2.36
CA VAL A 59 -0.25 11.23 3.05
C VAL A 59 -0.19 12.47 2.15
N VAL A 60 -0.03 13.63 2.77
CA VAL A 60 0.15 14.91 2.08
C VAL A 60 1.58 15.38 2.28
N GLY A 61 2.28 15.64 1.19
CA GLY A 61 3.64 16.17 1.21
C GLY A 61 3.67 17.56 1.84
N CYS A 62 4.63 17.78 2.76
CA CYS A 62 4.70 19.02 3.53
C CYS A 62 5.13 20.24 2.72
N ASP A 63 5.88 20.04 1.63
CA ASP A 63 6.41 21.14 0.82
C ASP A 63 5.53 21.45 -0.39
N SER A 64 5.02 20.43 -1.09
CA SER A 64 4.25 20.60 -2.32
C SER A 64 2.75 20.54 -2.15
N GLY A 65 2.26 19.98 -1.06
CA GLY A 65 0.84 19.65 -0.88
C GLY A 65 0.36 18.48 -1.75
N ARG A 66 1.26 17.78 -2.46
CA ARG A 66 0.93 16.60 -3.24
C ARG A 66 0.46 15.48 -2.35
N ARG A 67 -0.47 14.69 -2.87
CA ARG A 67 -0.94 13.47 -2.21
C ARG A 67 -0.12 12.28 -2.67
N TYR A 68 0.24 11.45 -1.73
CA TYR A 68 0.94 10.19 -1.95
C TYR A 68 0.13 9.05 -1.37
N ARG A 69 0.15 7.93 -2.05
CA ARG A 69 -0.46 6.69 -1.57
C ARG A 69 0.63 5.69 -1.24
N ILE A 70 0.62 5.19 -0.01
CA ILE A 70 1.57 4.20 0.50
C ILE A 70 0.86 2.87 0.65
N TYR A 71 1.22 1.91 -0.20
CA TYR A 71 0.70 0.54 -0.13
C TYR A 71 1.47 -0.29 0.89
N CYS A 72 0.82 -1.35 1.39
CA CYS A 72 1.48 -2.32 2.26
C CYS A 72 2.67 -2.96 1.54
N GLY A 73 3.86 -2.78 2.08
CA GLY A 73 5.10 -3.27 1.50
C GLY A 73 6.32 -2.50 1.96
N SER A 74 7.49 -2.92 1.49
CA SER A 74 8.79 -2.34 1.86
C SER A 74 9.56 -1.73 0.69
N ALA A 75 9.11 -1.90 -0.54
CA ALA A 75 9.74 -1.36 -1.73
C ALA A 75 8.71 -1.13 -2.84
N MET A 76 8.93 -0.13 -3.69
CA MET A 76 8.07 0.22 -4.82
C MET A 76 6.59 0.37 -4.43
N ASN A 77 6.33 0.88 -3.25
CA ASN A 77 5.01 0.93 -2.63
C ASN A 77 4.44 2.35 -2.46
N VAL A 78 5.17 3.37 -2.86
CA VAL A 78 4.74 4.78 -2.78
C VAL A 78 4.42 5.31 -4.17
N TYR A 79 3.28 5.98 -4.31
CA TYR A 79 2.84 6.57 -5.57
C TYR A 79 2.36 8.00 -5.38
N GLU A 80 2.81 8.89 -6.27
CA GLU A 80 2.24 10.23 -6.38
C GLU A 80 0.84 10.15 -6.98
N MET A 81 -0.04 11.03 -6.52
CA MET A 81 -1.38 11.19 -7.05
C MET A 81 -1.50 12.53 -7.77
N ASP A 82 -2.27 12.55 -8.85
CA ASP A 82 -2.65 13.78 -9.53
C ASP A 82 -3.84 14.47 -8.83
N HIS A 83 -4.22 15.64 -9.33
CA HIS A 83 -5.36 16.40 -8.79
C HIS A 83 -6.70 15.68 -8.94
N ALA A 84 -6.82 14.76 -9.88
CA ALA A 84 -8.02 13.93 -10.08
C ALA A 84 -8.07 12.72 -9.14
N GLY A 85 -7.03 12.50 -8.32
CA GLY A 85 -6.92 11.35 -7.43
C GLY A 85 -6.45 10.08 -8.11
N CYS A 86 -5.91 10.18 -9.33
CA CYS A 86 -5.30 9.07 -10.05
C CYS A 86 -3.81 8.95 -9.71
N LEU A 87 -3.30 7.72 -9.68
CA LEU A 87 -1.88 7.49 -9.51
C LEU A 87 -1.12 7.96 -10.76
N ASN A 88 -0.03 8.68 -10.55
CA ASN A 88 0.77 9.29 -11.63
C ASN A 88 2.15 8.67 -11.77
N LEU A 89 2.93 8.64 -10.71
CA LEU A 89 4.32 8.20 -10.71
C LEU A 89 4.63 7.43 -9.42
N GLY A 90 5.35 6.32 -9.56
CA GLY A 90 5.88 5.59 -8.42
C GLY A 90 7.17 6.22 -7.89
N ARG A 91 7.37 6.17 -6.58
CA ARG A 91 8.57 6.58 -5.87
C ARG A 91 9.12 5.42 -5.07
N CYS A 92 10.29 4.95 -5.44
CA CYS A 92 10.97 3.87 -4.73
C CYS A 92 11.96 4.46 -3.72
N PHE A 93 11.70 4.20 -2.46
CA PHE A 93 12.63 4.48 -1.37
C PHE A 93 13.35 3.17 -1.05
N MET A 94 14.67 3.18 -1.19
CA MET A 94 15.50 2.02 -0.89
C MET A 94 15.91 2.08 0.58
N PRO A 95 15.27 1.32 1.48
CA PRO A 95 15.68 1.28 2.88
C PRO A 95 17.03 0.60 3.01
N VAL A 96 17.85 1.09 3.93
CA VAL A 96 19.13 0.46 4.26
C VAL A 96 18.89 -0.59 5.34
N GLY A 97 19.28 -1.83 5.06
CA GLY A 97 19.15 -2.97 5.99
C GLY A 97 17.86 -3.77 5.83
N ASN A 98 17.70 -4.78 6.68
CA ASN A 98 16.50 -5.64 6.73
C ASN A 98 15.45 -5.01 7.65
N LEU A 99 14.68 -4.07 7.10
CA LEU A 99 13.59 -3.44 7.81
C LEU A 99 12.27 -4.17 7.53
N VAL A 100 11.43 -4.26 8.55
CA VAL A 100 10.07 -4.80 8.40
C VAL A 100 9.17 -3.79 7.70
N ALA A 101 8.17 -4.27 6.98
CA ALA A 101 7.30 -3.42 6.16
C ALA A 101 6.64 -2.28 6.94
N GLY A 102 6.20 -2.53 8.16
CA GLY A 102 5.59 -1.51 9.02
C GLY A 102 6.52 -0.35 9.34
N ASP A 103 7.78 -0.63 9.63
CA ASP A 103 8.79 0.40 9.92
C ASP A 103 9.14 1.20 8.67
N VAL A 104 9.24 0.55 7.51
CA VAL A 104 9.48 1.21 6.23
C VAL A 104 8.33 2.16 5.88
N MET A 105 7.09 1.70 5.97
CA MET A 105 5.92 2.54 5.69
C MET A 105 5.79 3.71 6.65
N LEU A 106 6.11 3.51 7.93
CA LEU A 106 6.14 4.60 8.92
C LEU A 106 7.23 5.63 8.58
N ALA A 107 8.42 5.18 8.21
CA ALA A 107 9.51 6.07 7.79
C ALA A 107 9.13 6.86 6.52
N GLN A 108 8.50 6.22 5.54
CA GLN A 108 7.99 6.87 4.32
C GLN A 108 6.95 7.95 4.66
N LYS A 109 6.00 7.63 5.53
CA LYS A 109 5.00 8.59 6.01
C LYS A 109 5.67 9.82 6.65
N ILE A 110 6.55 9.60 7.61
CA ILE A 110 7.23 10.69 8.32
C ILE A 110 8.07 11.52 7.36
N ALA A 111 8.81 10.89 6.45
CA ALA A 111 9.65 11.58 5.48
C ALA A 111 8.83 12.50 4.56
N LEU A 112 7.71 12.04 4.03
CA LEU A 112 6.85 12.82 3.14
C LEU A 112 6.09 13.93 3.89
N GLU A 113 5.64 13.67 5.09
CA GLU A 113 4.88 14.65 5.89
C GLU A 113 5.76 15.70 6.58
N LYS A 114 7.04 15.44 6.77
CA LYS A 114 7.95 16.32 7.52
C LYS A 114 9.15 16.82 6.71
N ASN A 115 9.58 16.12 5.68
CA ASN A 115 10.78 16.43 4.92
C ASN A 115 10.69 15.94 3.46
N GLU A 116 9.64 16.34 2.79
CA GLU A 116 9.28 15.87 1.44
C GLU A 116 10.41 16.09 0.43
N CYS A 117 10.99 17.29 0.36
CA CYS A 117 12.05 17.61 -0.61
C CYS A 117 13.25 16.66 -0.46
N SER A 118 13.72 16.42 0.76
CA SER A 118 14.84 15.51 1.01
C SER A 118 14.47 14.06 0.73
N ALA A 119 13.24 13.65 1.03
CA ALA A 119 12.74 12.32 0.72
C ALA A 119 12.71 12.07 -0.78
N LEU A 120 12.20 13.01 -1.55
CA LEU A 120 12.13 12.90 -3.01
C LEU A 120 13.50 12.95 -3.68
N ALA A 121 14.48 13.65 -3.10
CA ALA A 121 15.85 13.72 -3.61
C ALA A 121 16.55 12.36 -3.63
N VAL A 122 16.20 11.46 -2.70
CA VAL A 122 16.79 10.10 -2.60
C VAL A 122 15.92 9.03 -3.24
N ALA A 123 14.65 9.30 -3.48
CA ALA A 123 13.72 8.35 -4.08
C ALA A 123 13.95 8.21 -5.58
N LYS A 124 13.85 6.98 -6.08
CA LYS A 124 13.88 6.70 -7.52
C LYS A 124 12.47 6.66 -8.07
N GLY A 125 12.22 7.42 -9.14
CA GLY A 125 10.95 7.35 -9.88
C GLY A 125 10.86 6.07 -10.70
N PHE A 126 9.65 5.48 -10.76
CA PHE A 126 9.36 4.36 -11.66
C PHE A 126 7.98 4.53 -12.30
N PRO A 127 7.81 4.04 -13.55
CA PRO A 127 6.55 4.19 -14.26
C PRO A 127 5.47 3.29 -13.65
N LEU A 128 4.23 3.76 -13.72
CA LEU A 128 3.06 2.99 -13.35
C LEU A 128 2.76 1.89 -14.37
N ASN A 129 2.39 0.74 -13.86
CA ASN A 129 1.77 -0.29 -14.66
C ASN A 129 0.41 0.21 -15.20
N ARG A 130 0.04 -0.15 -16.44
CA ARG A 130 -1.21 0.30 -17.10
C ARG A 130 -2.47 0.05 -16.28
N GLU A 131 -2.47 -1.02 -15.48
CA GLU A 131 -3.61 -1.37 -14.61
C GLU A 131 -3.82 -0.39 -13.47
N LEU A 132 -2.76 0.17 -12.92
CA LEU A 132 -2.82 1.15 -11.82
C LEU A 132 -3.19 2.56 -12.29
N ARG A 133 -3.14 2.84 -13.59
CA ARG A 133 -3.54 4.14 -14.18
C ARG A 133 -5.05 4.31 -14.29
N ARG A 134 -5.82 3.26 -14.11
CA ARG A 134 -7.28 3.35 -14.18
C ARG A 134 -7.81 4.05 -12.94
N PRO A 135 -8.72 5.03 -13.10
CA PRO A 135 -9.39 5.62 -11.95
C PRO A 135 -10.12 4.51 -11.19
N PRO A 136 -10.13 4.57 -9.85
CA PRO A 136 -10.90 3.62 -9.08
C PRO A 136 -12.35 3.69 -9.55
N LEU A 137 -12.92 2.55 -9.93
CA LEU A 137 -14.34 2.45 -10.23
C LEU A 137 -15.09 2.97 -9.01
N LEU A 138 -15.82 4.07 -9.17
CA LEU A 138 -16.71 4.58 -8.15
C LEU A 138 -17.70 3.47 -7.82
N VAL A 139 -17.42 2.75 -6.75
CA VAL A 139 -18.41 1.83 -6.16
C VAL A 139 -19.54 2.72 -5.66
N ARG A 140 -20.60 2.83 -6.45
CA ARG A 140 -21.85 3.46 -6.06
C ARG A 140 -22.30 2.74 -4.78
N ARG A 141 -22.07 3.35 -3.62
CA ARG A 141 -22.73 2.92 -2.39
C ARG A 141 -24.22 2.97 -2.66
N ARG A 142 -24.85 1.82 -2.80
CA ARG A 142 -26.32 1.74 -2.75
C ARG A 142 -26.72 2.31 -1.39
N ARG A 143 -27.44 3.42 -1.41
CA ARG A 143 -28.12 3.92 -0.20
C ARG A 143 -29.10 2.82 0.22
N PRO A 144 -29.09 2.36 1.47
CA PRO A 144 -30.18 1.55 1.96
C PRO A 144 -31.43 2.43 1.98
N PHE A 145 -32.53 1.87 1.52
CA PHE A 145 -33.85 2.46 1.65
C PHE A 145 -34.25 2.54 3.12
#